data_61abc211b6264983db4de04e042ec730
#
_entry.id   61abc211b6264983db4de04e042ec730
#
_cell.length_a   1.000
_cell.length_b   1.000
_cell.length_c   1.000
_cell.angle_alpha   90.00
_cell.angle_beta   90.00
_cell.angle_gamma   90.00
#
_symmetry.space_group_name_H-M   'P 1'
#
loop_
_entity.id
_entity.type
_entity.pdbx_description
1 polymer ?
#
loop_
_entity_poly.entity_id
_entity_poly.type
_entity_poly.pdbx_seq_one_letter_code
_entity_poly.pdbx_strand_id
1 'polypeptide(L)'
;VNTREFDVLVLGGGPAGTAAATLLAQRSHRVALVRPTNTPAGALAESIPPSARRLLSELGVLKATDAAGFFPNNGNSVWWANNERRSETFSRDGNGYHVDRTGLERVLVSAAEAIGARVLIGMTARKAVESETSWKISCETEDGGMVEIEAPWVLDATGRHGFLARDVRETDRSTTTLAITQRFEKPSGWDEATGNHTLVESYQDGWAWSVPLSPRLRCFTVMVDQRHAELEGREVSEILRGELAKTTHLASMLDHVNAKGDSWACSSSLYHARKYSRPGLLLVGDAGSFIDPLSSYGVKKALASGWLAGIVVHTALIDAPMTNVALDFFDNRERSVYQSYRHRSAEFFEEAASAYGHPYWTTRAEAARAAAGTMSGPDDNDWLEDLEGTHISVDLVRAAHERIRSAELLDSRANPDLRVIKRPAIRSQQIVMKRHLMSDSYPKGIRYVRGVDLLRLVELAPQFDQVPDIWNGYNEKEAPVSLPDFLIGLSTAFAAGLLVHPDQ
;
A
#
# COMPACT_ATOMS: atom_id res chain seq x y z
N VAL A 1 33.36 -4.22 -11.02
CA VAL A 1 32.64 -3.32 -10.11
C VAL A 1 33.35 -3.39 -8.78
N ASN A 2 33.81 -2.25 -8.23
CA ASN A 2 34.47 -2.21 -6.92
C ASN A 2 33.42 -2.56 -5.86
N THR A 3 33.60 -3.66 -5.14
CA THR A 3 32.58 -4.36 -4.37
C THR A 3 32.11 -3.64 -3.09
N ARG A 4 32.75 -2.55 -2.67
CA ARG A 4 32.47 -1.80 -1.43
C ARG A 4 31.97 -0.35 -1.66
N GLU A 5 31.41 -0.06 -2.83
CA GLU A 5 31.01 1.31 -3.17
C GLU A 5 29.62 1.72 -2.67
N PHE A 6 28.80 0.80 -2.16
CA PHE A 6 27.39 1.07 -1.86
C PHE A 6 27.09 1.05 -0.36
N ASP A 7 26.24 1.97 0.06
CA ASP A 7 25.66 2.01 1.41
C ASP A 7 24.44 1.08 1.49
N VAL A 8 23.72 0.95 0.37
CA VAL A 8 22.49 0.15 0.28
C VAL A 8 22.43 -0.62 -1.04
N LEU A 9 22.11 -1.90 -0.95
CA LEU A 9 21.82 -2.75 -2.10
C LEU A 9 20.32 -3.08 -2.13
N VAL A 10 19.64 -2.71 -3.20
CA VAL A 10 18.22 -3.01 -3.43
C VAL A 10 18.14 -4.14 -4.45
N LEU A 11 17.51 -5.24 -4.07
CA LEU A 11 17.29 -6.41 -4.94
C LEU A 11 15.86 -6.36 -5.51
N GLY A 12 15.73 -6.09 -6.81
CA GLY A 12 14.45 -6.01 -7.51
C GLY A 12 14.07 -4.59 -7.95
N GLY A 13 13.82 -4.42 -9.25
CA GLY A 13 13.48 -3.14 -9.90
C GLY A 13 11.98 -2.91 -10.09
N GLY A 14 11.13 -3.56 -9.29
CA GLY A 14 9.69 -3.29 -9.24
C GLY A 14 9.34 -2.03 -8.44
N PRO A 15 8.04 -1.69 -8.27
CA PRO A 15 7.62 -0.47 -7.57
C PRO A 15 8.21 -0.30 -6.16
N ALA A 16 8.33 -1.38 -5.40
CA ALA A 16 8.90 -1.32 -4.04
C ALA A 16 10.39 -0.96 -4.05
N GLY A 17 11.19 -1.67 -4.86
CA GLY A 17 12.63 -1.44 -4.91
C GLY A 17 12.99 -0.09 -5.53
N THR A 18 12.30 0.32 -6.58
CA THR A 18 12.53 1.64 -7.20
C THR A 18 12.16 2.77 -6.27
N ALA A 19 11.05 2.66 -5.51
CA ALA A 19 10.66 3.66 -4.52
C ALA A 19 11.73 3.82 -3.42
N ALA A 20 12.23 2.70 -2.88
CA ALA A 20 13.30 2.71 -1.88
C ALA A 20 14.60 3.30 -2.44
N ALA A 21 15.01 2.86 -3.63
CA ALA A 21 16.23 3.35 -4.27
C ALA A 21 16.15 4.85 -4.59
N THR A 22 15.00 5.33 -5.07
CA THR A 22 14.75 6.74 -5.35
C THR A 22 14.89 7.59 -4.09
N LEU A 23 14.21 7.22 -3.00
CA LEU A 23 14.29 7.98 -1.75
C LEU A 23 15.69 8.01 -1.17
N LEU A 24 16.37 6.88 -1.14
CA LEU A 24 17.74 6.78 -0.62
C LEU A 24 18.73 7.59 -1.47
N ALA A 25 18.61 7.57 -2.80
CA ALA A 25 19.42 8.39 -3.69
C ALA A 25 19.14 9.90 -3.51
N GLN A 26 17.87 10.30 -3.32
CA GLN A 26 17.50 11.69 -2.94
C GLN A 26 18.17 12.15 -1.66
N ARG A 27 18.46 11.20 -0.74
CA ARG A 27 19.18 11.44 0.53
C ARG A 27 20.70 11.27 0.40
N SER A 28 21.22 11.25 -0.83
CA SER A 28 22.65 11.17 -1.13
C SER A 28 23.36 9.90 -0.64
N HIS A 29 22.60 8.81 -0.41
CA HIS A 29 23.20 7.51 -0.17
C HIS A 29 23.63 6.86 -1.48
N ARG A 30 24.71 6.08 -1.44
CA ARG A 30 25.19 5.30 -2.58
C ARG A 30 24.39 4.03 -2.70
N VAL A 31 23.45 4.01 -3.65
CA VAL A 31 22.47 2.93 -3.82
C VAL A 31 22.75 2.15 -5.09
N ALA A 32 22.84 0.82 -4.99
CA ALA A 32 22.75 -0.07 -6.14
C ALA A 32 21.36 -0.71 -6.21
N LEU A 33 20.74 -0.70 -7.38
CA LEU A 33 19.49 -1.39 -7.69
C LEU A 33 19.78 -2.53 -8.67
N VAL A 34 19.68 -3.77 -8.21
CA VAL A 34 19.90 -4.97 -9.03
C VAL A 34 18.59 -5.48 -9.60
N ARG A 35 18.54 -5.70 -10.91
CA ARG A 35 17.37 -6.27 -11.58
C ARG A 35 17.72 -7.09 -12.82
N PRO A 36 16.95 -8.14 -13.17
CA PRO A 36 17.04 -8.79 -14.47
C PRO A 36 16.55 -7.83 -15.57
N THR A 37 16.93 -8.06 -16.82
CA THR A 37 16.46 -7.31 -17.98
C THR A 37 14.98 -7.52 -18.20
N ASN A 38 14.52 -8.76 -18.14
CA ASN A 38 13.12 -9.14 -18.31
C ASN A 38 12.53 -9.63 -17.00
N THR A 39 11.36 -9.14 -16.66
CA THR A 39 10.60 -9.65 -15.51
C THR A 39 9.43 -10.51 -16.01
N PRO A 40 9.18 -11.67 -15.38
CA PRO A 40 8.05 -12.55 -15.77
C PRO A 40 6.69 -11.87 -15.66
N ALA A 41 6.61 -10.79 -14.88
CA ALA A 41 5.36 -10.04 -14.66
C ALA A 41 4.95 -9.11 -15.81
N GLY A 42 5.65 -9.10 -16.96
CA GLY A 42 5.39 -8.20 -18.08
C GLY A 42 4.01 -8.33 -18.72
N ALA A 43 3.28 -9.42 -18.48
CA ALA A 43 1.93 -9.61 -19.00
C ALA A 43 0.83 -8.97 -18.11
N LEU A 44 1.14 -8.58 -16.87
CA LEU A 44 0.15 -8.03 -15.95
C LEU A 44 -0.26 -6.60 -16.32
N ALA A 45 -1.57 -6.36 -16.29
CA ALA A 45 -2.15 -5.03 -16.25
C ALA A 45 -2.51 -4.70 -14.81
N GLU A 46 -2.15 -3.50 -14.40
CA GLU A 46 -2.39 -3.02 -13.03
C GLU A 46 -3.32 -1.81 -13.03
N SER A 47 -4.20 -1.77 -12.05
CA SER A 47 -5.05 -0.63 -11.76
C SER A 47 -4.47 0.13 -10.57
N ILE A 48 -4.10 1.37 -10.78
CA ILE A 48 -3.51 2.24 -9.76
C ILE A 48 -4.55 3.30 -9.40
N PRO A 49 -5.01 3.38 -8.14
CA PRO A 49 -6.01 4.36 -7.72
C PRO A 49 -5.42 5.78 -7.66
N PRO A 50 -6.27 6.84 -7.73
CA PRO A 50 -5.84 8.24 -7.60
C PRO A 50 -5.05 8.52 -6.33
N SER A 51 -5.38 7.85 -5.23
CA SER A 51 -4.68 8.00 -3.94
C SER A 51 -3.19 7.63 -3.98
N ALA A 52 -2.71 6.96 -5.04
CA ALA A 52 -1.28 6.71 -5.25
C ALA A 52 -0.53 7.96 -5.77
N ARG A 53 -1.23 8.96 -6.34
CA ARG A 53 -0.60 10.17 -6.92
C ARG A 53 0.20 10.97 -5.90
N ARG A 54 -0.31 11.07 -4.66
CA ARG A 54 0.40 11.74 -3.57
C ARG A 54 1.76 11.06 -3.31
N LEU A 55 1.78 9.73 -3.23
CA LEU A 55 3.01 8.96 -3.01
C LEU A 55 4.00 9.10 -4.18
N LEU A 56 3.49 9.06 -5.43
CA LEU A 56 4.31 9.33 -6.61
C LEU A 56 4.89 10.75 -6.60
N SER A 57 4.16 11.73 -6.07
CA SER A 57 4.65 13.10 -5.86
C SER A 57 5.75 13.17 -4.82
N GLU A 58 5.58 12.52 -3.67
CA GLU A 58 6.59 12.45 -2.60
C GLU A 58 7.90 11.78 -3.06
N LEU A 59 7.79 10.81 -3.96
CA LEU A 59 8.93 10.18 -4.62
C LEU A 59 9.52 11.03 -5.77
N GLY A 60 8.86 12.14 -6.15
CA GLY A 60 9.30 12.99 -7.26
C GLY A 60 9.07 12.37 -8.65
N VAL A 61 8.29 11.28 -8.76
CA VAL A 61 8.08 10.54 -10.02
C VAL A 61 6.72 10.81 -10.67
N LEU A 62 5.85 11.60 -10.04
CA LEU A 62 4.49 11.86 -10.54
C LEU A 62 4.48 12.45 -11.95
N LYS A 63 5.33 13.48 -12.21
CA LYS A 63 5.41 14.11 -13.54
C LYS A 63 5.83 13.12 -14.63
N ALA A 64 6.79 12.26 -14.34
CA ALA A 64 7.23 11.21 -15.28
C ALA A 64 6.13 10.17 -15.53
N THR A 65 5.37 9.83 -14.49
CA THR A 65 4.23 8.91 -14.60
C THR A 65 3.10 9.53 -15.43
N ASP A 66 2.76 10.80 -15.21
CA ASP A 66 1.75 11.53 -16.01
C ASP A 66 2.17 11.64 -17.49
N ALA A 67 3.46 11.87 -17.76
CA ALA A 67 4.00 11.99 -19.10
C ALA A 67 4.12 10.64 -19.85
N ALA A 68 4.05 9.51 -19.15
CA ALA A 68 4.19 8.19 -19.76
C ALA A 68 3.00 7.76 -20.64
N GLY A 69 1.88 8.51 -20.60
CA GLY A 69 0.72 8.24 -21.44
C GLY A 69 -0.05 6.98 -21.06
N PHE A 70 -0.01 6.58 -19.78
CA PHE A 70 -0.81 5.48 -19.29
C PHE A 70 -2.31 5.75 -19.45
N PHE A 71 -3.07 4.66 -19.63
CA PHE A 71 -4.50 4.79 -19.82
C PHE A 71 -5.17 5.26 -18.51
N PRO A 72 -6.09 6.25 -18.56
CA PRO A 72 -6.68 6.80 -17.36
C PRO A 72 -7.57 5.79 -16.65
N ASN A 73 -7.47 5.71 -15.34
CA ASN A 73 -8.38 4.99 -14.47
C ASN A 73 -9.38 5.96 -13.85
N ASN A 74 -10.61 5.96 -14.36
CA ASN A 74 -11.66 6.88 -13.92
C ASN A 74 -12.57 6.28 -12.85
N GLY A 75 -12.41 5.00 -12.52
CA GLY A 75 -13.25 4.36 -11.52
C GLY A 75 -13.26 2.84 -11.57
N ASN A 76 -14.13 2.28 -10.76
CA ASN A 76 -14.39 0.85 -10.66
C ASN A 76 -15.86 0.57 -10.97
N SER A 77 -16.15 -0.56 -11.62
CA SER A 77 -17.48 -1.12 -11.75
C SER A 77 -17.46 -2.57 -11.28
N VAL A 78 -18.29 -2.89 -10.30
CA VAL A 78 -18.22 -4.15 -9.58
C VAL A 78 -19.60 -4.82 -9.57
N TRP A 79 -19.65 -6.08 -9.95
CA TRP A 79 -20.78 -7.00 -9.78
C TRP A 79 -20.37 -8.06 -8.78
N TRP A 80 -20.82 -7.92 -7.54
CA TRP A 80 -20.34 -8.76 -6.44
C TRP A 80 -21.49 -9.42 -5.70
N ALA A 81 -21.46 -10.74 -5.64
CA ALA A 81 -22.47 -11.56 -5.00
C ALA A 81 -23.89 -11.46 -5.59
N ASN A 82 -24.10 -10.58 -6.56
CA ASN A 82 -25.36 -10.38 -7.28
C ASN A 82 -25.09 -9.68 -8.64
N ASN A 83 -26.17 -9.49 -9.46
CA ASN A 83 -26.07 -8.85 -10.76
C ASN A 83 -26.22 -7.31 -10.73
N GLU A 84 -26.26 -6.71 -9.54
CA GLU A 84 -26.36 -5.26 -9.42
C GLU A 84 -25.00 -4.60 -9.57
N ARG A 85 -24.91 -3.62 -10.46
CA ARG A 85 -23.69 -2.87 -10.69
C ARG A 85 -23.46 -1.84 -9.59
N ARG A 86 -22.36 -1.97 -8.87
CA ARG A 86 -21.83 -0.92 -7.99
C ARG A 86 -20.75 -0.18 -8.77
N SER A 87 -20.85 1.13 -8.89
CA SER A 87 -19.85 1.95 -9.59
C SER A 87 -19.35 3.06 -8.69
N GLU A 88 -18.03 3.21 -8.68
CA GLU A 88 -17.32 4.32 -8.07
C GLU A 88 -16.61 5.09 -9.17
N THR A 89 -16.84 6.40 -9.24
CA THR A 89 -16.13 7.29 -10.17
C THR A 89 -15.18 8.17 -9.39
N PHE A 90 -13.93 8.21 -9.81
CA PHE A 90 -12.90 9.02 -9.19
C PHE A 90 -13.04 10.48 -9.67
N SER A 91 -13.40 11.39 -8.78
CA SER A 91 -13.65 12.80 -9.12
C SER A 91 -12.90 13.80 -8.25
N ARG A 92 -12.48 13.42 -7.04
CA ARG A 92 -11.87 14.37 -6.07
C ARG A 92 -10.38 14.56 -6.25
N ASP A 93 -9.64 13.47 -6.51
CA ASP A 93 -8.16 13.46 -6.51
C ASP A 93 -7.57 13.32 -7.92
N GLY A 94 -8.37 13.54 -8.95
CA GLY A 94 -8.01 13.26 -10.34
C GLY A 94 -8.12 11.77 -10.70
N ASN A 95 -7.62 11.41 -11.86
CA ASN A 95 -7.67 10.03 -12.35
C ASN A 95 -6.51 9.20 -11.78
N GLY A 96 -6.75 7.90 -11.61
CA GLY A 96 -5.69 6.92 -11.45
C GLY A 96 -5.07 6.53 -12.81
N TYR A 97 -4.36 5.42 -12.82
CA TYR A 97 -3.72 4.90 -14.03
C TYR A 97 -4.03 3.42 -14.23
N HIS A 98 -4.27 3.04 -15.46
CA HIS A 98 -4.18 1.65 -15.91
C HIS A 98 -2.85 1.48 -16.65
N VAL A 99 -2.02 0.58 -16.18
CA VAL A 99 -0.65 0.43 -16.68
C VAL A 99 -0.35 -1.02 -17.03
N ASP A 100 0.47 -1.23 -18.03
CA ASP A 100 1.22 -2.46 -18.10
C ASP A 100 2.41 -2.42 -17.15
N ARG A 101 2.70 -3.54 -16.52
CA ARG A 101 3.74 -3.63 -15.48
C ARG A 101 5.12 -3.20 -15.99
N THR A 102 5.48 -3.58 -17.20
CA THR A 102 6.79 -3.26 -17.82
C THR A 102 6.92 -1.76 -18.05
N GLY A 103 5.86 -1.12 -18.56
CA GLY A 103 5.83 0.33 -18.78
C GLY A 103 6.02 1.11 -17.48
N LEU A 104 5.28 0.72 -16.44
CA LEU A 104 5.42 1.34 -15.12
C LEU A 104 6.84 1.17 -14.55
N GLU A 105 7.38 -0.05 -14.58
CA GLU A 105 8.73 -0.31 -14.06
C GLU A 105 9.79 0.50 -14.81
N ARG A 106 9.65 0.66 -16.13
CA ARG A 106 10.58 1.50 -16.91
C ARG A 106 10.58 2.95 -16.43
N VAL A 107 9.40 3.54 -16.22
CA VAL A 107 9.28 4.91 -15.71
C VAL A 107 9.93 5.06 -14.35
N LEU A 108 9.64 4.14 -13.43
CA LEU A 108 10.15 4.20 -12.07
C LEU A 108 11.67 3.97 -12.00
N VAL A 109 12.20 3.03 -12.79
CA VAL A 109 13.64 2.74 -12.86
C VAL A 109 14.39 3.94 -13.45
N SER A 110 13.90 4.51 -14.57
CA SER A 110 14.53 5.69 -15.17
C SER A 110 14.53 6.89 -14.22
N ALA A 111 13.48 7.06 -13.42
CA ALA A 111 13.42 8.11 -12.42
C ALA A 111 14.44 7.89 -11.28
N ALA A 112 14.58 6.66 -10.79
CA ALA A 112 15.57 6.32 -9.77
C ALA A 112 17.02 6.57 -10.27
N GLU A 113 17.30 6.19 -11.52
CA GLU A 113 18.59 6.41 -12.17
C GLU A 113 18.90 7.89 -12.35
N ALA A 114 17.93 8.69 -12.79
CA ALA A 114 18.07 10.14 -12.96
C ALA A 114 18.39 10.89 -11.66
N ILE A 115 17.98 10.32 -10.51
CA ILE A 115 18.25 10.88 -9.17
C ILE A 115 19.61 10.40 -8.62
N GLY A 116 20.26 9.42 -9.26
CA GLY A 116 21.60 8.97 -8.88
C GLY A 116 21.69 7.54 -8.32
N ALA A 117 20.59 6.77 -8.31
CA ALA A 117 20.68 5.35 -8.02
C ALA A 117 21.44 4.63 -9.16
N ARG A 118 22.40 3.78 -8.82
CA ARG A 118 23.10 2.97 -9.82
C ARG A 118 22.30 1.72 -10.15
N VAL A 119 21.66 1.72 -11.31
CA VAL A 119 20.85 0.59 -11.76
C VAL A 119 21.75 -0.45 -12.47
N LEU A 120 21.76 -1.68 -11.94
CA LEU A 120 22.49 -2.82 -12.47
C LEU A 120 21.50 -3.76 -13.16
N ILE A 121 21.30 -3.55 -14.45
CA ILE A 121 20.38 -4.32 -15.29
C ILE A 121 21.06 -5.61 -15.77
N GLY A 122 20.28 -6.66 -15.99
CA GLY A 122 20.78 -7.97 -16.46
C GLY A 122 21.43 -8.81 -15.37
N MET A 123 21.13 -8.48 -14.10
CA MET A 123 21.70 -9.20 -12.94
C MET A 123 20.58 -9.80 -12.09
N THR A 124 20.82 -11.04 -11.63
CA THR A 124 19.90 -11.76 -10.73
C THR A 124 20.65 -12.24 -9.50
N ALA A 125 20.19 -11.86 -8.30
CA ALA A 125 20.76 -12.34 -7.04
C ALA A 125 20.58 -13.85 -6.89
N ARG A 126 21.68 -14.60 -6.61
CA ARG A 126 21.69 -16.06 -6.48
C ARG A 126 22.10 -16.55 -5.11
N LYS A 127 23.03 -15.86 -4.46
CA LYS A 127 23.53 -16.23 -3.15
C LYS A 127 23.74 -15.00 -2.30
N ALA A 128 23.43 -15.12 -1.02
CA ALA A 128 23.67 -14.10 -0.02
C ALA A 128 24.51 -14.68 1.12
N VAL A 129 25.49 -13.93 1.56
CA VAL A 129 26.29 -14.24 2.74
C VAL A 129 26.28 -13.02 3.64
N GLU A 130 25.86 -13.20 4.86
CA GLU A 130 25.85 -12.16 5.89
C GLU A 130 27.14 -12.22 6.69
N SER A 131 27.72 -11.07 6.97
CA SER A 131 28.80 -10.87 7.92
C SER A 131 28.32 -10.01 9.10
N GLU A 132 29.18 -9.74 10.07
CA GLU A 132 28.81 -8.89 11.21
C GLU A 132 28.41 -7.46 10.82
N THR A 133 28.95 -6.94 9.72
CA THR A 133 28.78 -5.52 9.32
C THR A 133 28.23 -5.31 7.93
N SER A 134 28.11 -6.36 7.11
CA SER A 134 27.69 -6.22 5.70
C SER A 134 27.08 -7.51 5.16
N TRP A 135 26.43 -7.36 4.02
CA TRP A 135 25.96 -8.43 3.17
C TRP A 135 26.82 -8.51 1.92
N LYS A 136 27.18 -9.72 1.52
CA LYS A 136 27.78 -10.03 0.22
C LYS A 136 26.77 -10.80 -0.62
N ILE A 137 26.36 -10.20 -1.73
CA ILE A 137 25.38 -10.78 -2.66
C ILE A 137 26.09 -11.16 -3.95
N SER A 138 26.04 -12.45 -4.29
CA SER A 138 26.51 -12.95 -5.58
C SER A 138 25.37 -12.86 -6.59
N CYS A 139 25.59 -12.10 -7.64
CA CYS A 139 24.64 -11.89 -8.72
C CYS A 139 25.14 -12.58 -10.00
N GLU A 140 24.25 -13.31 -10.66
CA GLU A 140 24.48 -13.87 -11.99
C GLU A 140 24.12 -12.83 -13.05
N THR A 141 25.00 -12.64 -14.02
CA THR A 141 24.77 -11.78 -15.20
C THR A 141 24.18 -12.60 -16.35
N GLU A 142 23.57 -11.93 -17.34
CA GLU A 142 22.90 -12.61 -18.48
C GLU A 142 23.87 -13.45 -19.34
N ASP A 143 25.14 -13.11 -19.36
CA ASP A 143 26.20 -13.87 -20.03
C ASP A 143 26.73 -15.06 -19.17
N GLY A 144 26.11 -15.32 -18.01
CA GLY A 144 26.47 -16.41 -17.11
C GLY A 144 27.64 -16.09 -16.16
N GLY A 145 28.15 -14.86 -16.18
CA GLY A 145 29.17 -14.40 -15.25
C GLY A 145 28.63 -14.24 -13.83
N MET A 146 29.53 -14.18 -12.84
CA MET A 146 29.18 -13.92 -11.46
C MET A 146 29.85 -12.63 -10.98
N VAL A 147 29.04 -11.75 -10.38
CA VAL A 147 29.49 -10.48 -9.78
C VAL A 147 29.11 -10.48 -8.30
N GLU A 148 30.07 -10.17 -7.44
CA GLU A 148 29.79 -9.96 -6.01
C GLU A 148 29.60 -8.47 -5.71
N ILE A 149 28.57 -8.13 -4.95
CA ILE A 149 28.28 -6.78 -4.48
C ILE A 149 28.15 -6.82 -2.97
N GLU A 150 28.80 -5.89 -2.30
CA GLU A 150 28.82 -5.81 -0.84
C GLU A 150 28.20 -4.48 -0.38
N ALA A 151 27.30 -4.53 0.62
CA ALA A 151 26.71 -3.35 1.24
C ALA A 151 26.29 -3.66 2.69
N PRO A 152 26.34 -2.68 3.61
CA PRO A 152 25.85 -2.85 4.98
C PRO A 152 24.34 -3.06 5.06
N TRP A 153 23.57 -2.58 4.09
CA TRP A 153 22.13 -2.74 4.02
C TRP A 153 21.68 -3.41 2.73
N VAL A 154 20.80 -4.40 2.87
CA VAL A 154 20.12 -5.05 1.75
C VAL A 154 18.61 -4.89 1.91
N LEU A 155 17.95 -4.47 0.84
CA LEU A 155 16.49 -4.45 0.73
C LEU A 155 16.06 -5.54 -0.24
N ASP A 156 15.41 -6.59 0.28
CA ASP A 156 14.79 -7.60 -0.58
C ASP A 156 13.44 -7.05 -1.08
N ALA A 157 13.46 -6.54 -2.31
CA ALA A 157 12.30 -6.07 -3.06
C ALA A 157 12.04 -6.95 -4.30
N THR A 158 12.42 -8.24 -4.23
CA THR A 158 12.29 -9.22 -5.33
C THR A 158 10.85 -9.68 -5.55
N GLY A 159 9.89 -9.03 -4.88
CA GLY A 159 8.47 -9.29 -5.03
C GLY A 159 8.09 -10.70 -4.53
N ARG A 160 7.18 -11.35 -5.23
CA ARG A 160 6.69 -12.67 -4.82
C ARG A 160 7.77 -13.76 -4.80
N HIS A 161 8.88 -13.55 -5.52
CA HIS A 161 10.03 -14.46 -5.46
C HIS A 161 10.64 -14.53 -4.06
N GLY A 162 10.84 -13.37 -3.39
CA GLY A 162 11.32 -13.27 -2.02
C GLY A 162 12.67 -13.93 -1.81
N PHE A 163 13.72 -13.37 -2.38
CA PHE A 163 15.05 -14.00 -2.39
C PHE A 163 15.58 -14.31 -0.98
N LEU A 164 15.45 -13.35 -0.04
CA LEU A 164 15.84 -13.52 1.37
C LEU A 164 14.64 -13.79 2.30
N ALA A 165 13.42 -13.77 1.76
CA ALA A 165 12.20 -13.87 2.55
C ALA A 165 11.66 -15.29 2.69
N ARG A 166 12.13 -16.26 1.90
CA ARG A 166 11.49 -17.60 1.78
C ARG A 166 11.32 -18.31 3.11
N ASP A 167 12.35 -18.31 3.95
CA ASP A 167 12.35 -19.06 5.20
C ASP A 167 11.58 -18.37 6.34
N VAL A 168 11.23 -17.09 6.15
CA VAL A 168 10.52 -16.30 7.15
C VAL A 168 9.07 -16.02 6.79
N ARG A 169 8.61 -16.44 5.60
CA ARG A 169 7.21 -16.30 5.15
C ARG A 169 6.33 -17.39 5.70
N GLU A 170 5.13 -17.00 6.08
CA GLU A 170 4.02 -17.88 6.40
C GLU A 170 2.95 -17.75 5.31
N THR A 171 2.74 -18.83 4.56
CA THR A 171 1.73 -18.89 3.51
C THR A 171 0.42 -19.42 4.06
N ASP A 172 -0.69 -18.77 3.74
CA ASP A 172 -2.00 -19.28 4.03
C ASP A 172 -2.30 -20.48 3.10
N ARG A 173 -2.15 -21.67 3.67
CA ARG A 173 -2.39 -22.93 2.94
C ARG A 173 -3.86 -23.32 2.86
N SER A 174 -4.72 -22.66 3.61
CA SER A 174 -6.17 -22.89 3.57
C SER A 174 -6.81 -22.34 2.30
N THR A 175 -6.17 -21.35 1.68
CA THR A 175 -6.68 -20.64 0.51
C THR A 175 -5.63 -20.56 -0.60
N THR A 176 -5.48 -21.65 -1.37
CA THR A 176 -4.58 -21.65 -2.53
C THR A 176 -5.26 -21.00 -3.73
N THR A 177 -4.69 -19.92 -4.24
CA THR A 177 -5.26 -19.16 -5.35
C THR A 177 -4.31 -19.10 -6.53
N LEU A 178 -4.85 -19.32 -7.73
CA LEU A 178 -4.18 -19.13 -9.01
C LEU A 178 -4.84 -17.95 -9.73
N ALA A 179 -4.03 -16.98 -10.17
CA ALA A 179 -4.44 -15.95 -11.10
C ALA A 179 -4.07 -16.37 -12.51
N ILE A 180 -5.02 -16.33 -13.45
CA ILE A 180 -4.79 -16.62 -14.84
C ILE A 180 -5.22 -15.41 -15.67
N THR A 181 -4.32 -14.91 -16.54
CA THR A 181 -4.51 -13.65 -17.23
C THR A 181 -4.20 -13.76 -18.71
N GLN A 182 -4.90 -12.95 -19.53
CA GLN A 182 -4.61 -12.74 -20.94
C GLN A 182 -5.10 -11.37 -21.39
N ARG A 183 -4.43 -10.82 -22.40
CA ARG A 183 -4.84 -9.58 -23.08
C ARG A 183 -5.73 -9.90 -24.27
N PHE A 184 -6.77 -9.08 -24.45
CA PHE A 184 -7.67 -9.17 -25.60
C PHE A 184 -7.81 -7.80 -26.27
N GLU A 185 -7.80 -7.82 -27.61
CA GLU A 185 -8.05 -6.65 -28.44
C GLU A 185 -9.45 -6.74 -29.06
N LYS A 186 -10.23 -5.67 -28.91
CA LYS A 186 -11.53 -5.51 -29.57
C LYS A 186 -11.38 -4.47 -30.68
N PRO A 187 -11.43 -4.85 -31.97
CA PRO A 187 -11.21 -3.90 -33.06
C PRO A 187 -12.20 -2.73 -33.08
N SER A 188 -13.46 -2.97 -32.68
CA SER A 188 -14.51 -1.93 -32.54
C SER A 188 -14.34 -1.02 -31.34
N GLY A 189 -13.39 -1.30 -30.44
CA GLY A 189 -13.27 -0.65 -29.14
C GLY A 189 -14.20 -1.23 -28.08
N TRP A 190 -13.96 -0.86 -26.83
CA TRP A 190 -14.77 -1.21 -25.68
C TRP A 190 -15.82 -0.12 -25.45
N ASP A 191 -16.92 -0.47 -24.75
CA ASP A 191 -17.99 0.46 -24.42
C ASP A 191 -17.46 1.69 -23.64
N GLU A 192 -17.81 2.89 -24.09
CA GLU A 192 -17.36 4.16 -23.50
C GLU A 192 -17.78 4.32 -22.04
N ALA A 193 -18.96 3.80 -21.65
CA ALA A 193 -19.48 3.93 -20.27
C ALA A 193 -18.62 3.17 -19.23
N THR A 194 -17.89 2.14 -19.66
CA THR A 194 -17.03 1.33 -18.80
C THR A 194 -15.59 1.25 -19.29
N GLY A 195 -15.31 1.91 -20.42
CA GLY A 195 -14.02 1.80 -21.14
C GLY A 195 -12.81 2.13 -20.26
N ASN A 196 -12.95 3.09 -19.35
CA ASN A 196 -11.90 3.57 -18.45
C ASN A 196 -12.06 3.08 -17.00
N HIS A 197 -12.93 2.09 -16.75
CA HIS A 197 -13.09 1.49 -15.42
C HIS A 197 -12.35 0.16 -15.33
N THR A 198 -11.83 -0.12 -14.14
CA THR A 198 -11.55 -1.48 -13.70
C THR A 198 -12.89 -2.17 -13.48
N LEU A 199 -13.08 -3.35 -14.07
CA LEU A 199 -14.28 -4.15 -13.92
C LEU A 199 -13.98 -5.36 -13.06
N VAL A 200 -14.87 -5.67 -12.11
CA VAL A 200 -14.74 -6.82 -11.21
C VAL A 200 -16.06 -7.56 -11.15
N GLU A 201 -16.04 -8.88 -11.26
CA GLU A 201 -17.21 -9.73 -11.18
C GLU A 201 -16.92 -11.01 -10.40
N SER A 202 -17.77 -11.32 -9.40
CA SER A 202 -17.73 -12.59 -8.69
C SER A 202 -18.67 -13.59 -9.36
N TYR A 203 -18.33 -14.89 -9.27
CA TYR A 203 -19.16 -15.99 -9.74
C TYR A 203 -19.08 -17.16 -8.73
N GLN A 204 -19.79 -18.22 -8.97
CA GLN A 204 -20.02 -19.29 -8.00
C GLN A 204 -18.74 -19.82 -7.32
N ASP A 205 -17.67 -20.02 -8.06
CA ASP A 205 -16.43 -20.67 -7.60
C ASP A 205 -15.16 -19.85 -7.87
N GLY A 206 -15.33 -18.52 -8.03
CA GLY A 206 -14.21 -17.61 -8.30
C GLY A 206 -14.65 -16.17 -8.54
N TRP A 207 -13.69 -15.37 -8.99
CA TRP A 207 -13.95 -14.01 -9.44
C TRP A 207 -12.99 -13.61 -10.54
N ALA A 208 -13.38 -12.59 -11.29
CA ALA A 208 -12.60 -12.09 -12.40
C ALA A 208 -12.54 -10.57 -12.39
N TRP A 209 -11.48 -10.01 -12.98
CA TRP A 209 -11.42 -8.58 -13.23
C TRP A 209 -10.86 -8.28 -14.63
N SER A 210 -11.16 -7.08 -15.11
CA SER A 210 -10.64 -6.58 -16.36
C SER A 210 -10.11 -5.17 -16.25
N VAL A 211 -8.91 -4.94 -16.77
CA VAL A 211 -8.19 -3.66 -16.77
C VAL A 211 -7.95 -3.21 -18.20
N PRO A 212 -8.40 -2.01 -18.61
CA PRO A 212 -8.11 -1.47 -19.93
C PRO A 212 -6.67 -0.94 -19.99
N LEU A 213 -5.98 -1.18 -21.08
CA LEU A 213 -4.66 -0.62 -21.39
C LEU A 213 -4.70 0.39 -22.54
N SER A 214 -5.77 0.36 -23.32
CA SER A 214 -6.07 1.34 -24.36
C SER A 214 -7.57 1.24 -24.72
N PRO A 215 -8.10 2.13 -25.59
CA PRO A 215 -9.49 2.03 -26.04
C PRO A 215 -9.86 0.69 -26.70
N ARG A 216 -8.86 -0.09 -27.14
CA ARG A 216 -9.07 -1.37 -27.83
C ARG A 216 -8.45 -2.56 -27.11
N LEU A 217 -7.56 -2.36 -26.12
CA LEU A 217 -6.84 -3.43 -25.43
C LEU A 217 -7.25 -3.50 -23.96
N ARG A 218 -7.71 -4.66 -23.50
CA ARG A 218 -7.97 -4.97 -22.10
C ARG A 218 -7.28 -6.27 -21.68
N CYS A 219 -6.89 -6.31 -20.43
CA CYS A 219 -6.43 -7.51 -19.76
C CYS A 219 -7.57 -8.10 -18.96
N PHE A 220 -7.82 -9.39 -19.06
CA PHE A 220 -8.79 -10.14 -18.26
C PHE A 220 -8.03 -11.13 -17.39
N THR A 221 -8.42 -11.22 -16.14
CA THR A 221 -7.80 -12.12 -15.17
C THR A 221 -8.89 -12.82 -14.36
N VAL A 222 -8.73 -14.11 -14.15
CA VAL A 222 -9.60 -14.93 -13.27
C VAL A 222 -8.82 -15.42 -12.07
N MET A 223 -9.52 -15.55 -10.95
CA MET A 223 -8.99 -16.04 -9.69
C MET A 223 -9.69 -17.35 -9.32
N VAL A 224 -8.94 -18.43 -9.33
CA VAL A 224 -9.45 -19.77 -9.09
C VAL A 224 -8.74 -20.44 -7.92
N ASP A 225 -9.40 -21.38 -7.26
CA ASP A 225 -8.77 -22.22 -6.24
C ASP A 225 -8.07 -23.42 -6.89
N GLN A 226 -6.78 -23.57 -6.64
CA GLN A 226 -5.99 -24.67 -7.21
C GLN A 226 -6.50 -26.07 -6.84
N ARG A 227 -7.25 -26.20 -5.74
CA ARG A 227 -7.78 -27.47 -5.24
C ARG A 227 -9.10 -27.85 -5.90
N HIS A 228 -9.84 -26.89 -6.41
CA HIS A 228 -11.22 -27.06 -6.91
C HIS A 228 -11.36 -26.80 -8.40
N ALA A 229 -10.40 -26.12 -9.02
CA ALA A 229 -10.42 -25.88 -10.46
C ALA A 229 -9.93 -27.11 -11.24
N GLU A 230 -10.59 -27.42 -12.33
CA GLU A 230 -10.15 -28.46 -13.27
C GLU A 230 -8.95 -27.98 -14.09
N LEU A 231 -7.76 -28.12 -13.51
CA LEU A 231 -6.52 -27.59 -14.09
C LEU A 231 -5.70 -28.63 -14.86
N GLU A 232 -5.83 -29.92 -14.49
CA GLU A 232 -4.99 -30.99 -15.06
C GLU A 232 -5.27 -31.23 -16.54
N GLY A 233 -4.20 -31.23 -17.34
CA GLY A 233 -4.24 -31.56 -18.76
C GLY A 233 -4.88 -30.50 -19.65
N ARG A 234 -5.20 -29.32 -19.13
CA ARG A 234 -5.80 -28.21 -19.89
C ARG A 234 -4.79 -27.10 -20.16
N GLU A 235 -4.90 -26.50 -21.34
CA GLU A 235 -4.14 -25.28 -21.67
C GLU A 235 -4.62 -24.09 -20.84
N VAL A 236 -3.67 -23.23 -20.42
CA VAL A 236 -3.94 -22.06 -19.56
C VAL A 236 -5.01 -21.15 -20.19
N SER A 237 -4.99 -21.01 -21.52
CA SER A 237 -5.98 -20.22 -22.28
C SER A 237 -7.39 -20.82 -22.26
N GLU A 238 -7.51 -22.14 -22.23
CA GLU A 238 -8.79 -22.83 -22.15
C GLU A 238 -9.40 -22.70 -20.74
N ILE A 239 -8.57 -22.80 -19.70
CA ILE A 239 -9.00 -22.59 -18.31
C ILE A 239 -9.52 -21.16 -18.17
N LEU A 240 -8.75 -20.15 -18.63
CA LEU A 240 -9.16 -18.75 -18.57
C LEU A 240 -10.53 -18.53 -19.22
N ARG A 241 -10.71 -19.04 -20.46
CA ARG A 241 -11.98 -18.89 -21.20
C ARG A 241 -13.14 -19.61 -20.51
N GLY A 242 -12.89 -20.81 -19.97
CA GLY A 242 -13.89 -21.56 -19.21
C GLY A 242 -14.34 -20.85 -17.95
N GLU A 243 -13.40 -20.23 -17.22
CA GLU A 243 -13.71 -19.44 -16.03
C GLU A 243 -14.43 -18.14 -16.37
N LEU A 244 -13.97 -17.41 -17.39
CA LEU A 244 -14.66 -16.20 -17.86
C LEU A 244 -16.09 -16.48 -18.36
N ALA A 245 -16.35 -17.65 -18.95
CA ALA A 245 -17.69 -18.04 -19.38
C ALA A 245 -18.67 -18.25 -18.22
N LYS A 246 -18.20 -18.40 -16.96
CA LYS A 246 -19.04 -18.47 -15.77
C LYS A 246 -19.51 -17.07 -15.31
N THR A 247 -18.89 -16.00 -15.79
CA THR A 247 -19.30 -14.62 -15.51
C THR A 247 -20.43 -14.18 -16.42
N THR A 248 -21.23 -13.21 -16.03
CA THR A 248 -22.32 -12.67 -16.84
C THR A 248 -21.86 -11.47 -17.66
N HIS A 249 -21.25 -10.51 -17.00
CA HIS A 249 -20.91 -9.22 -17.61
C HIS A 249 -19.58 -9.27 -18.35
N LEU A 250 -18.54 -9.87 -17.73
CA LEU A 250 -17.25 -9.98 -18.40
C LEU A 250 -17.28 -10.95 -19.58
N ALA A 251 -18.06 -12.04 -19.51
CA ALA A 251 -18.26 -12.95 -20.63
C ALA A 251 -18.84 -12.25 -21.86
N SER A 252 -19.87 -11.42 -21.68
CA SER A 252 -20.52 -10.68 -22.79
C SER A 252 -19.57 -9.70 -23.50
N MET A 253 -18.49 -9.30 -22.86
CA MET A 253 -17.49 -8.43 -23.46
C MET A 253 -16.57 -9.16 -24.45
N LEU A 254 -16.46 -10.49 -24.36
CA LEU A 254 -15.51 -11.29 -25.13
C LEU A 254 -15.99 -11.62 -26.56
N ASP A 255 -17.14 -11.09 -26.96
CA ASP A 255 -17.61 -11.24 -28.34
C ASP A 255 -16.75 -10.41 -29.29
N HIS A 256 -16.31 -11.08 -30.38
CA HIS A 256 -15.50 -10.46 -31.46
C HIS A 256 -14.17 -9.88 -30.98
N VAL A 257 -13.51 -10.53 -30.00
CA VAL A 257 -12.18 -10.15 -29.51
C VAL A 257 -11.09 -11.08 -30.04
N ASN A 258 -9.89 -10.53 -30.18
CA ASN A 258 -8.68 -11.27 -30.55
C ASN A 258 -7.76 -11.38 -29.31
N ALA A 259 -7.29 -12.60 -29.01
CA ALA A 259 -6.26 -12.77 -27.98
C ALA A 259 -4.93 -12.11 -28.43
N LYS A 260 -4.25 -11.44 -27.51
CA LYS A 260 -2.95 -10.80 -27.73
C LYS A 260 -1.91 -11.37 -26.76
N GLY A 261 -0.89 -12.02 -27.34
CA GLY A 261 0.13 -12.74 -26.59
C GLY A 261 -0.42 -14.00 -25.91
N ASP A 262 0.43 -14.65 -25.14
CA ASP A 262 0.10 -15.88 -24.45
C ASP A 262 -0.69 -15.61 -23.17
N SER A 263 -1.53 -16.56 -22.77
CA SER A 263 -2.10 -16.60 -21.44
C SER A 263 -1.02 -16.96 -20.41
N TRP A 264 -1.13 -16.40 -19.23
CA TRP A 264 -0.14 -16.56 -18.19
C TRP A 264 -0.81 -16.83 -16.84
N ALA A 265 -0.20 -17.69 -16.02
CA ALA A 265 -0.72 -18.07 -14.73
C ALA A 265 0.33 -17.87 -13.63
N CYS A 266 -0.11 -17.45 -12.45
CA CYS A 266 0.74 -17.33 -11.27
C CYS A 266 -0.01 -17.61 -9.97
N SER A 267 0.74 -18.07 -8.95
CA SER A 267 0.19 -18.17 -7.60
C SER A 267 -0.20 -16.78 -7.08
N SER A 268 -1.39 -16.69 -6.54
CA SER A 268 -1.93 -15.52 -5.81
C SER A 268 -2.32 -15.88 -4.37
N SER A 269 -1.74 -16.93 -3.82
CA SER A 269 -1.94 -17.31 -2.43
C SER A 269 -1.34 -16.28 -1.48
N LEU A 270 -2.08 -15.95 -0.42
CA LEU A 270 -1.68 -14.93 0.55
C LEU A 270 -0.53 -15.44 1.43
N TYR A 271 0.37 -14.55 1.77
CA TYR A 271 1.45 -14.81 2.73
C TYR A 271 1.92 -13.52 3.39
N HIS A 272 2.58 -13.68 4.53
CA HIS A 272 3.27 -12.59 5.23
C HIS A 272 4.55 -13.09 5.89
N ALA A 273 5.50 -12.20 6.12
CA ALA A 273 6.70 -12.52 6.87
C ALA A 273 6.42 -12.47 8.38
N ARG A 274 6.98 -13.41 9.14
CA ARG A 274 6.96 -13.36 10.61
C ARG A 274 7.66 -12.09 11.12
N LYS A 275 8.71 -11.67 10.44
CA LYS A 275 9.45 -10.43 10.68
C LYS A 275 9.88 -9.82 9.36
N TYR A 276 9.65 -8.53 9.18
CA TYR A 276 9.92 -7.81 7.93
C TYR A 276 11.29 -7.14 7.93
N SER A 277 11.88 -6.95 9.11
CA SER A 277 13.12 -6.20 9.26
C SER A 277 14.05 -6.79 10.31
N ARG A 278 15.35 -6.58 10.12
CA ARG A 278 16.41 -6.76 11.11
C ARG A 278 17.60 -5.88 10.73
N PRO A 279 18.57 -5.64 11.62
CA PRO A 279 19.76 -4.87 11.26
C PRO A 279 20.37 -5.36 9.95
N GLY A 280 20.59 -4.44 9.02
CA GLY A 280 21.15 -4.76 7.70
C GLY A 280 20.17 -5.34 6.67
N LEU A 281 18.91 -5.66 7.02
CA LEU A 281 17.94 -6.28 6.08
C LEU A 281 16.52 -5.78 6.28
N LEU A 282 15.85 -5.42 5.16
CA LEU A 282 14.40 -5.24 5.10
C LEU A 282 13.78 -6.07 3.98
N LEU A 283 12.57 -6.61 4.23
CA LEU A 283 11.72 -7.26 3.25
C LEU A 283 10.66 -6.27 2.78
N VAL A 284 10.74 -5.83 1.53
CA VAL A 284 10.01 -4.66 1.02
C VAL A 284 8.92 -5.06 0.03
N GLY A 285 7.72 -4.54 0.21
CA GLY A 285 6.59 -4.83 -0.68
C GLY A 285 6.18 -6.30 -0.64
N ASP A 286 6.01 -6.92 -1.81
CA ASP A 286 5.59 -8.32 -1.92
C ASP A 286 6.71 -9.30 -1.52
N ALA A 287 7.94 -8.86 -1.31
CA ALA A 287 8.94 -9.69 -0.67
C ALA A 287 8.57 -9.98 0.79
N GLY A 288 7.94 -9.05 1.50
CA GLY A 288 7.49 -9.25 2.88
C GLY A 288 6.09 -9.85 2.99
N SER A 289 5.11 -9.35 2.25
CA SER A 289 3.72 -9.85 2.30
C SER A 289 2.99 -9.64 0.98
N PHE A 290 2.08 -10.53 0.65
CA PHE A 290 1.22 -10.43 -0.52
C PHE A 290 -0.24 -10.31 -0.08
N ILE A 291 -0.93 -9.28 -0.55
CA ILE A 291 -2.34 -8.99 -0.25
C ILE A 291 -3.23 -9.44 -1.41
N ASP A 292 -4.52 -9.63 -1.12
CA ASP A 292 -5.50 -10.04 -2.14
C ASP A 292 -5.64 -8.95 -3.22
N PRO A 293 -5.55 -9.32 -4.52
CA PRO A 293 -5.67 -8.38 -5.62
C PRO A 293 -7.03 -7.67 -5.71
N LEU A 294 -8.07 -8.19 -5.05
CA LEU A 294 -9.41 -7.59 -4.98
C LEU A 294 -9.36 -6.14 -4.50
N SER A 295 -8.38 -5.81 -3.67
CA SER A 295 -8.19 -4.45 -3.17
C SER A 295 -7.71 -3.44 -4.22
N SER A 296 -7.13 -3.88 -5.35
CA SER A 296 -6.42 -3.04 -6.34
C SER A 296 -5.27 -2.18 -5.75
N TYR A 297 -4.77 -2.53 -4.57
CA TYR A 297 -3.75 -1.74 -3.84
C TYR A 297 -2.33 -2.31 -3.94
N GLY A 298 -2.09 -3.39 -4.67
CA GLY A 298 -0.79 -4.05 -4.74
C GLY A 298 0.37 -3.10 -5.09
N VAL A 299 0.21 -2.31 -6.15
CA VAL A 299 1.23 -1.32 -6.57
C VAL A 299 1.39 -0.20 -5.55
N LYS A 300 0.29 0.37 -5.03
CA LYS A 300 0.32 1.42 -4.01
C LYS A 300 1.01 0.92 -2.74
N LYS A 301 0.67 -0.28 -2.27
CA LYS A 301 1.33 -0.94 -1.12
C LYS A 301 2.84 -1.10 -1.36
N ALA A 302 3.24 -1.57 -2.56
CA ALA A 302 4.63 -1.77 -2.89
C ALA A 302 5.43 -0.45 -2.90
N LEU A 303 4.87 0.62 -3.51
CA LEU A 303 5.47 1.95 -3.48
C LEU A 303 5.61 2.49 -2.05
N ALA A 304 4.56 2.35 -1.22
CA ALA A 304 4.54 2.83 0.16
C ALA A 304 5.53 2.06 1.04
N SER A 305 5.60 0.73 0.90
CA SER A 305 6.59 -0.10 1.58
C SER A 305 8.03 0.30 1.20
N GLY A 306 8.28 0.57 -0.09
CA GLY A 306 9.59 1.04 -0.58
C GLY A 306 9.95 2.42 -0.04
N TRP A 307 9.00 3.36 -0.07
CA TRP A 307 9.18 4.70 0.50
C TRP A 307 9.52 4.63 1.99
N LEU A 308 8.77 3.84 2.77
CA LEU A 308 9.04 3.66 4.19
C LEU A 308 10.37 2.96 4.46
N ALA A 309 10.71 1.93 3.69
CA ALA A 309 11.99 1.24 3.79
C ALA A 309 13.17 2.20 3.56
N GLY A 310 13.04 3.11 2.58
CA GLY A 310 14.03 4.16 2.35
C GLY A 310 14.21 5.08 3.56
N ILE A 311 13.11 5.52 4.20
CA ILE A 311 13.13 6.35 5.41
C ILE A 311 13.81 5.61 6.58
N VAL A 312 13.46 4.35 6.78
CA VAL A 312 14.02 3.53 7.87
C VAL A 312 15.51 3.36 7.71
N VAL A 313 15.98 3.00 6.52
CA VAL A 313 17.41 2.84 6.25
C VAL A 313 18.15 4.17 6.30
N HIS A 314 17.55 5.26 5.76
CA HIS A 314 18.12 6.59 5.92
C HIS A 314 18.31 6.95 7.39
N THR A 315 17.27 6.72 8.22
CA THR A 315 17.35 6.96 9.68
C THR A 315 18.47 6.15 10.32
N ALA A 316 18.56 4.86 10.02
CA ALA A 316 19.57 3.98 10.58
C ALA A 316 21.01 4.38 10.19
N LEU A 317 21.21 4.91 8.98
CA LEU A 317 22.51 5.35 8.48
C LEU A 317 22.98 6.67 9.11
N ILE A 318 22.05 7.59 9.44
CA ILE A 318 22.41 8.91 9.98
C ILE A 318 22.28 9.00 11.50
N ASP A 319 21.51 8.09 12.12
CA ASP A 319 21.20 8.09 13.56
C ASP A 319 21.18 6.64 14.07
N ALA A 320 22.37 6.07 14.26
CA ALA A 320 22.52 4.67 14.67
C ALA A 320 21.75 4.28 15.93
N PRO A 321 21.62 5.12 16.98
CA PRO A 321 20.74 4.85 18.15
C PRO A 321 19.26 4.63 17.79
N MET A 322 18.76 5.23 16.71
CA MET A 322 17.39 5.08 16.26
C MET A 322 17.14 3.82 15.41
N THR A 323 18.18 3.06 15.07
CA THR A 323 18.04 1.89 14.17
C THR A 323 16.95 0.91 14.62
N ASN A 324 16.99 0.45 15.86
CA ASN A 324 16.01 -0.52 16.35
C ASN A 324 14.59 0.06 16.37
N VAL A 325 14.44 1.33 16.76
CA VAL A 325 13.14 2.02 16.75
C VAL A 325 12.57 2.11 15.34
N ALA A 326 13.43 2.42 14.35
CA ALA A 326 13.03 2.51 12.95
C ALA A 326 12.66 1.13 12.36
N LEU A 327 13.40 0.09 12.72
CA LEU A 327 13.09 -1.29 12.32
C LEU A 327 11.77 -1.78 12.91
N ASP A 328 11.52 -1.55 14.20
CA ASP A 328 10.25 -1.91 14.85
C ASP A 328 9.08 -1.12 14.27
N PHE A 329 9.28 0.15 13.92
CA PHE A 329 8.29 0.96 13.24
C PHE A 329 7.92 0.36 11.87
N PHE A 330 8.91 -0.05 11.06
CA PHE A 330 8.70 -0.73 9.80
C PHE A 330 7.93 -2.04 9.96
N ASP A 331 8.39 -2.92 10.87
CA ASP A 331 7.76 -4.21 11.15
C ASP A 331 6.28 -4.06 11.54
N ASN A 332 6.01 -3.15 12.46
CA ASN A 332 4.65 -2.90 12.93
C ASN A 332 3.76 -2.37 11.82
N ARG A 333 4.29 -1.49 10.96
CA ARG A 333 3.53 -0.92 9.86
C ARG A 333 3.21 -1.96 8.78
N GLU A 334 4.21 -2.72 8.31
CA GLU A 334 4.00 -3.76 7.30
C GLU A 334 3.00 -4.82 7.79
N ARG A 335 3.08 -5.22 9.06
CA ARG A 335 2.14 -6.16 9.67
C ARG A 335 0.73 -5.58 9.74
N SER A 336 0.58 -4.34 10.19
CA SER A 336 -0.71 -3.64 10.27
C SER A 336 -1.37 -3.53 8.91
N VAL A 337 -0.62 -3.19 7.86
CA VAL A 337 -1.09 -3.12 6.48
C VAL A 337 -1.63 -4.45 6.01
N TYR A 338 -0.85 -5.52 6.16
CA TYR A 338 -1.28 -6.87 5.78
C TYR A 338 -2.60 -7.27 6.48
N GLN A 339 -2.69 -7.04 7.79
CA GLN A 339 -3.89 -7.35 8.58
C GLN A 339 -5.10 -6.55 8.12
N SER A 340 -4.93 -5.25 7.83
CA SER A 340 -6.01 -4.38 7.35
C SER A 340 -6.60 -4.84 6.03
N TYR A 341 -5.73 -5.19 5.08
CA TYR A 341 -6.22 -5.69 3.79
C TYR A 341 -6.88 -7.07 3.91
N ARG A 342 -6.38 -7.92 4.79
CA ARG A 342 -7.09 -9.18 5.10
C ARG A 342 -8.49 -8.94 5.66
N HIS A 343 -8.64 -8.00 6.57
CA HIS A 343 -9.94 -7.66 7.15
C HIS A 343 -10.91 -7.12 6.08
N ARG A 344 -10.47 -6.20 5.23
CA ARG A 344 -11.28 -5.67 4.13
C ARG A 344 -11.72 -6.75 3.14
N SER A 345 -10.82 -7.66 2.78
CA SER A 345 -11.18 -8.78 1.90
C SER A 345 -12.19 -9.73 2.55
N ALA A 346 -12.23 -9.83 3.88
CA ALA A 346 -13.17 -10.67 4.61
C ALA A 346 -14.63 -10.28 4.33
N GLU A 347 -14.94 -9.00 4.31
CA GLU A 347 -16.31 -8.51 4.05
C GLU A 347 -16.81 -8.95 2.67
N PHE A 348 -15.96 -8.83 1.64
CA PHE A 348 -16.27 -9.29 0.30
C PHE A 348 -16.45 -10.81 0.22
N PHE A 349 -15.59 -11.57 0.91
CA PHE A 349 -15.70 -13.03 0.94
C PHE A 349 -16.95 -13.49 1.68
N GLU A 350 -17.36 -12.81 2.75
CA GLU A 350 -18.59 -13.12 3.49
C GLU A 350 -19.83 -12.82 2.67
N GLU A 351 -19.88 -11.72 1.94
CA GLU A 351 -20.96 -11.39 1.03
C GLU A 351 -21.10 -12.47 -0.06
N ALA A 352 -20.01 -12.85 -0.70
CA ALA A 352 -20.00 -13.89 -1.73
C ALA A 352 -20.28 -15.29 -1.17
N ALA A 353 -19.79 -15.62 0.03
CA ALA A 353 -20.11 -16.88 0.70
C ALA A 353 -21.60 -17.01 0.99
N SER A 354 -22.24 -15.92 1.41
CA SER A 354 -23.68 -15.87 1.66
C SER A 354 -24.51 -16.05 0.39
N ALA A 355 -24.04 -15.50 -0.73
CA ALA A 355 -24.74 -15.57 -2.02
C ALA A 355 -24.58 -16.92 -2.72
N TYR A 356 -23.37 -17.48 -2.73
CA TYR A 356 -23.04 -18.66 -3.53
C TYR A 356 -22.99 -19.97 -2.75
N GLY A 357 -22.68 -19.93 -1.43
CA GLY A 357 -22.53 -21.13 -0.58
C GLY A 357 -21.41 -22.09 -1.00
N HIS A 358 -20.54 -21.70 -1.94
CA HIS A 358 -19.51 -22.57 -2.48
C HIS A 358 -18.24 -22.57 -1.60
N PRO A 359 -17.52 -23.72 -1.47
CA PRO A 359 -16.29 -23.84 -0.68
C PRO A 359 -15.19 -22.81 -1.02
N TYR A 360 -15.12 -22.36 -2.26
CA TYR A 360 -14.23 -21.27 -2.66
C TYR A 360 -14.40 -20.03 -1.76
N TRP A 361 -15.64 -19.64 -1.50
CA TRP A 361 -15.96 -18.43 -0.73
C TRP A 361 -16.00 -18.69 0.78
N THR A 362 -16.65 -19.78 1.20
CA THR A 362 -16.83 -20.09 2.64
C THR A 362 -15.47 -20.29 3.34
N THR A 363 -14.55 -21.03 2.71
CA THR A 363 -13.20 -21.24 3.26
C THR A 363 -12.42 -19.91 3.38
N ARG A 364 -12.55 -19.02 2.41
CA ARG A 364 -11.88 -17.69 2.44
C ARG A 364 -12.48 -16.78 3.49
N ALA A 365 -13.79 -16.78 3.64
CA ALA A 365 -14.48 -16.02 4.69
C ALA A 365 -14.06 -16.51 6.09
N GLU A 366 -14.02 -17.82 6.31
CA GLU A 366 -13.58 -18.43 7.57
C GLU A 366 -12.11 -18.10 7.88
N ALA A 367 -11.21 -18.26 6.90
CA ALA A 367 -9.79 -17.95 7.06
C ALA A 367 -9.56 -16.45 7.35
N ALA A 368 -10.33 -15.56 6.72
CA ALA A 368 -10.26 -14.14 6.97
C ALA A 368 -10.77 -13.76 8.35
N ARG A 369 -11.88 -14.34 8.83
CA ARG A 369 -12.38 -14.15 10.21
C ARG A 369 -11.41 -14.64 11.26
N ALA A 370 -10.83 -15.83 11.08
CA ALA A 370 -9.86 -16.38 12.03
C ALA A 370 -8.61 -15.50 12.17
N ALA A 371 -8.27 -14.76 11.12
CA ALA A 371 -7.14 -13.83 11.13
C ALA A 371 -7.49 -12.40 11.55
N ALA A 372 -8.77 -12.05 11.57
CA ALA A 372 -9.28 -10.77 12.04
C ALA A 372 -9.24 -10.72 13.58
N GLY A 373 -8.05 -10.59 14.16
CA GLY A 373 -7.93 -10.07 15.52
C GLY A 373 -8.57 -8.66 15.59
N THR A 374 -8.95 -8.23 16.78
CA THR A 374 -9.70 -7.02 17.14
C THR A 374 -9.11 -5.68 16.70
N MET A 375 -8.58 -5.55 15.49
CA MET A 375 -7.95 -4.30 15.02
C MET A 375 -8.75 -3.69 13.86
N SER A 376 -9.30 -2.50 14.10
CA SER A 376 -9.65 -1.56 13.04
C SER A 376 -8.39 -1.22 12.23
N GLY A 377 -8.43 -1.45 10.93
CA GLY A 377 -7.30 -1.17 10.05
C GLY A 377 -7.02 0.34 9.88
N PRO A 378 -5.82 0.73 9.47
CA PRO A 378 -5.52 2.10 9.10
C PRO A 378 -6.39 2.53 7.91
N ASP A 379 -6.82 3.77 7.91
CA ASP A 379 -7.54 4.39 6.80
C ASP A 379 -6.62 4.48 5.57
N ASP A 380 -7.18 4.46 4.35
CA ASP A 380 -6.42 4.43 3.08
C ASP A 380 -5.46 5.60 2.87
N ASN A 381 -5.66 6.70 3.59
CA ASN A 381 -4.83 7.90 3.53
C ASN A 381 -3.71 7.96 4.58
N ASP A 382 -3.64 7.02 5.52
CA ASP A 382 -2.68 7.01 6.63
C ASP A 382 -1.20 6.81 6.24
N TRP A 383 -0.92 6.61 4.95
CA TRP A 383 0.43 6.30 4.48
C TRP A 383 1.39 7.49 4.48
N LEU A 384 0.87 8.71 4.38
CA LEU A 384 1.64 9.92 4.13
C LEU A 384 1.40 11.06 5.12
N GLU A 385 0.29 11.05 5.81
CA GLU A 385 0.10 11.92 6.98
C GLU A 385 0.88 11.31 8.13
N ASP A 386 1.44 12.12 9.02
CA ASP A 386 2.05 11.64 10.28
C ASP A 386 1.13 10.57 10.84
N LEU A 387 1.44 9.33 10.63
CA LEU A 387 0.67 8.08 10.73
C LEU A 387 -0.33 7.98 11.90
N GLU A 388 -0.82 9.11 12.33
CA GLU A 388 -1.79 9.38 13.35
C GLU A 388 -3.20 9.42 12.75
N GLY A 389 -3.56 8.36 12.00
CA GLY A 389 -4.95 8.10 11.69
C GLY A 389 -5.72 8.04 13.00
N THR A 390 -6.54 9.04 13.24
CA THR A 390 -7.40 9.08 14.43
C THR A 390 -8.42 7.96 14.31
N HIS A 391 -8.20 6.87 15.00
CA HIS A 391 -9.22 5.83 15.21
C HIS A 391 -10.32 6.28 16.18
N ILE A 392 -10.55 7.60 16.26
CA ILE A 392 -11.65 8.15 17.03
C ILE A 392 -12.89 8.06 16.16
N SER A 393 -13.95 7.52 16.72
CA SER A 393 -15.23 7.41 16.02
C SER A 393 -15.63 8.76 15.42
N VAL A 394 -15.94 8.78 14.13
CA VAL A 394 -16.45 9.97 13.42
C VAL A 394 -17.67 10.56 14.13
N ASP A 395 -18.51 9.70 14.72
CA ASP A 395 -19.69 10.13 15.45
C ASP A 395 -19.33 10.85 16.76
N LEU A 396 -18.28 10.42 17.47
CA LEU A 396 -17.78 11.13 18.65
C LEU A 396 -17.20 12.49 18.30
N VAL A 397 -16.44 12.58 17.20
CA VAL A 397 -15.90 13.86 16.73
C VAL A 397 -17.04 14.79 16.28
N ARG A 398 -18.03 14.25 15.57
CA ARG A 398 -19.23 15.03 15.16
C ARG A 398 -20.00 15.54 16.37
N ALA A 399 -20.27 14.70 17.36
CA ALA A 399 -20.96 15.10 18.58
C ALA A 399 -20.18 16.18 19.36
N ALA A 400 -18.86 16.07 19.44
CA ALA A 400 -18.01 17.10 20.03
C ALA A 400 -18.07 18.41 19.22
N HIS A 401 -18.03 18.31 17.88
CA HIS A 401 -18.15 19.48 17.00
C HIS A 401 -19.48 20.23 17.19
N GLU A 402 -20.59 19.51 17.26
CA GLU A 402 -21.91 20.11 17.50
C GLU A 402 -21.98 20.81 18.87
N ARG A 403 -21.42 20.22 19.92
CA ARG A 403 -21.34 20.85 21.24
C ARG A 403 -20.50 22.14 21.20
N ILE A 404 -19.34 22.12 20.60
CA ILE A 404 -18.47 23.30 20.43
C ILE A 404 -19.20 24.41 19.68
N ARG A 405 -19.92 24.07 18.62
CA ARG A 405 -20.66 25.02 17.79
C ARG A 405 -21.86 25.65 18.51
N SER A 406 -22.51 24.93 19.43
CA SER A 406 -23.68 25.41 20.18
C SER A 406 -23.32 26.15 21.46
N ALA A 407 -22.08 26.07 21.91
CA ALA A 407 -21.61 26.72 23.15
C ALA A 407 -21.36 28.21 22.90
N GLU A 408 -21.92 29.08 23.76
CA GLU A 408 -21.60 30.51 23.79
C GLU A 408 -20.17 30.76 24.34
N LEU A 409 -19.81 29.98 25.37
CA LEU A 409 -18.47 29.97 25.98
C LEU A 409 -17.96 28.53 26.03
N LEU A 410 -16.71 28.35 25.67
CA LEU A 410 -16.01 27.05 25.70
C LEU A 410 -15.14 26.97 26.96
N ASP A 411 -15.75 26.61 28.11
CA ASP A 411 -14.94 26.27 29.30
C ASP A 411 -14.29 24.91 29.07
N SER A 412 -12.96 24.92 28.91
CA SER A 412 -12.17 23.73 28.63
C SER A 412 -11.01 23.61 29.58
N ARG A 413 -10.71 22.38 29.99
CA ARG A 413 -9.52 22.04 30.79
C ARG A 413 -8.78 20.88 30.20
N ALA A 414 -7.46 20.87 30.35
CA ALA A 414 -6.68 19.68 30.07
C ALA A 414 -7.17 18.55 31.01
N ASN A 415 -7.40 17.37 30.45
CA ASN A 415 -7.75 16.21 31.24
C ASN A 415 -6.61 15.93 32.26
N PRO A 416 -6.87 15.84 33.57
CA PRO A 416 -5.83 15.61 34.57
C PRO A 416 -5.12 14.26 34.43
N ASP A 417 -5.76 13.28 33.80
CA ASP A 417 -5.21 11.94 33.56
C ASP A 417 -4.38 11.81 32.29
N LEU A 418 -4.11 12.95 31.62
CA LEU A 418 -3.28 12.95 30.41
C LEU A 418 -1.86 12.46 30.71
N ARG A 419 -1.43 11.55 29.85
CA ARG A 419 -0.04 11.07 29.84
C ARG A 419 0.64 11.48 28.57
N VAL A 420 1.89 11.92 28.68
CA VAL A 420 2.75 12.22 27.53
C VAL A 420 3.67 11.04 27.30
N ILE A 421 3.49 10.37 26.17
CA ILE A 421 4.34 9.28 25.74
C ILE A 421 5.20 9.70 24.55
N LYS A 422 6.37 9.06 24.39
CA LYS A 422 7.18 9.23 23.19
C LYS A 422 6.92 8.07 22.23
N ARG A 423 6.59 8.39 20.99
CA ARG A 423 6.38 7.41 19.92
C ARG A 423 7.18 7.77 18.69
N PRO A 424 7.59 6.76 17.90
CA PRO A 424 8.21 7.01 16.61
C PRO A 424 7.19 7.61 15.64
N ALA A 425 7.62 8.63 14.89
CA ALA A 425 6.85 9.27 13.84
C ALA A 425 7.78 9.69 12.70
N ILE A 426 7.23 9.82 11.48
CA ILE A 426 7.99 10.29 10.33
C ILE A 426 8.00 11.83 10.34
N ARG A 427 9.19 12.43 10.25
CA ARG A 427 9.37 13.87 10.02
C ARG A 427 10.51 14.11 9.05
N SER A 428 10.27 14.89 8.02
CA SER A 428 11.29 15.21 6.99
C SER A 428 11.99 13.96 6.43
N GLN A 429 11.20 12.89 6.23
CA GLN A 429 11.66 11.56 5.75
C GLN A 429 12.68 10.88 6.71
N GLN A 430 12.55 11.08 8.00
CA GLN A 430 13.31 10.43 9.05
C GLN A 430 12.38 9.96 10.17
N ILE A 431 12.68 8.83 10.81
CA ILE A 431 11.99 8.37 12.00
C ILE A 431 12.55 9.14 13.21
N VAL A 432 11.67 9.81 13.92
CA VAL A 432 12.01 10.59 15.13
C VAL A 432 11.06 10.24 16.26
N MET A 433 11.52 10.35 17.51
CA MET A 433 10.65 10.18 18.69
C MET A 433 9.89 11.47 18.97
N LYS A 434 8.56 11.46 18.78
CA LYS A 434 7.67 12.59 19.11
C LYS A 434 6.88 12.34 20.39
N ARG A 435 6.58 13.43 21.10
CA ARG A 435 5.66 13.41 22.25
C ARG A 435 4.23 13.32 21.74
N HIS A 436 3.45 12.37 22.27
CA HIS A 436 2.03 12.17 22.00
C HIS A 436 1.24 12.32 23.27
N LEU A 437 0.03 12.84 23.17
CA LEU A 437 -0.94 12.86 24.27
C LEU A 437 -1.73 11.55 24.28
N MET A 438 -1.86 10.94 25.43
CA MET A 438 -2.60 9.71 25.65
C MET A 438 -3.62 9.95 26.78
N SER A 439 -4.84 9.51 26.57
CA SER A 439 -5.91 9.43 27.57
C SER A 439 -6.41 7.99 27.69
N ASP A 440 -7.26 7.71 28.66
CA ASP A 440 -7.89 6.40 28.77
C ASP A 440 -8.86 6.13 27.61
N SER A 441 -9.51 7.20 27.09
CA SER A 441 -10.34 7.13 25.88
C SER A 441 -9.52 6.94 24.60
N TYR A 442 -8.22 7.27 24.61
CA TYR A 442 -7.33 7.14 23.46
C TYR A 442 -5.93 6.62 23.89
N PRO A 443 -5.82 5.32 24.21
CA PRO A 443 -4.59 4.74 24.74
C PRO A 443 -3.45 4.65 23.70
N LYS A 444 -3.76 4.78 22.38
CA LYS A 444 -2.73 4.79 21.32
C LYS A 444 -1.90 6.07 21.31
N GLY A 445 -2.41 7.16 21.90
CA GLY A 445 -1.78 8.47 21.88
C GLY A 445 -1.90 9.18 20.54
N ILE A 446 -2.05 10.50 20.56
CA ILE A 446 -2.26 11.35 19.40
C ILE A 446 -1.41 12.62 19.50
N ARG A 447 -0.95 13.15 18.37
CA ARG A 447 -0.18 14.40 18.32
C ARG A 447 -0.77 15.42 17.38
N TYR A 448 -1.08 15.04 16.14
CA TYR A 448 -1.56 15.95 15.12
C TYR A 448 -2.90 15.49 14.54
N VAL A 449 -3.77 16.46 14.22
CA VAL A 449 -4.99 16.27 13.46
C VAL A 449 -5.13 17.42 12.48
N ARG A 450 -5.16 17.12 11.17
CA ARG A 450 -5.27 18.14 10.12
C ARG A 450 -4.23 19.27 10.26
N GLY A 451 -3.00 18.93 10.68
CA GLY A 451 -1.94 19.90 10.92
C GLY A 451 -2.01 20.62 12.27
N VAL A 452 -3.07 20.42 13.06
CA VAL A 452 -3.20 20.97 14.40
C VAL A 452 -2.39 20.14 15.40
N ASP A 453 -1.42 20.76 16.06
CA ASP A 453 -0.67 20.15 17.16
C ASP A 453 -1.51 20.10 18.45
N LEU A 454 -2.04 18.92 18.77
CA LEU A 454 -2.95 18.74 19.91
C LEU A 454 -2.26 18.96 21.26
N LEU A 455 -0.95 18.74 21.37
CA LEU A 455 -0.22 19.05 22.60
C LEU A 455 -0.25 20.56 22.88
N ARG A 456 -0.05 21.37 21.84
CA ARG A 456 -0.13 22.82 21.94
C ARG A 456 -1.56 23.31 22.13
N LEU A 457 -2.51 22.68 21.44
CA LEU A 457 -3.92 23.00 21.62
C LEU A 457 -4.39 22.77 23.06
N VAL A 458 -4.04 21.63 23.67
CA VAL A 458 -4.40 21.31 25.06
C VAL A 458 -3.74 22.25 26.07
N GLU A 459 -2.53 22.74 25.82
CA GLU A 459 -1.85 23.74 26.64
C GLU A 459 -2.51 25.13 26.49
N LEU A 460 -3.06 25.45 25.32
CA LEU A 460 -3.56 26.78 24.99
C LEU A 460 -5.06 26.96 25.24
N ALA A 461 -5.89 25.96 24.87
CA ALA A 461 -7.35 26.09 24.89
C ALA A 461 -7.92 26.54 26.27
N PRO A 462 -7.39 26.07 27.42
CA PRO A 462 -7.87 26.50 28.72
C PRO A 462 -7.59 27.97 29.09
N GLN A 463 -6.87 28.69 28.24
CA GLN A 463 -6.53 30.11 28.48
C GLN A 463 -7.59 31.06 27.88
N PHE A 464 -8.56 30.55 27.15
CA PHE A 464 -9.58 31.33 26.44
C PHE A 464 -10.95 30.68 26.58
N ASP A 465 -11.99 31.52 26.57
CA ASP A 465 -13.38 31.10 26.71
C ASP A 465 -14.13 31.07 25.37
N GLN A 466 -13.50 31.54 24.27
CA GLN A 466 -14.13 31.57 22.96
C GLN A 466 -13.23 30.92 21.89
N VAL A 467 -13.87 30.13 21.02
CA VAL A 467 -13.19 29.42 19.93
C VAL A 467 -12.36 30.31 19.00
N PRO A 468 -12.84 31.51 18.59
CA PRO A 468 -12.03 32.42 17.77
C PRO A 468 -10.74 32.86 18.45
N ASP A 469 -10.77 33.07 19.78
CA ASP A 469 -9.57 33.51 20.54
C ASP A 469 -8.58 32.35 20.69
N ILE A 470 -9.07 31.13 20.89
CA ILE A 470 -8.21 29.93 20.89
C ILE A 470 -7.54 29.75 19.51
N TRP A 471 -8.28 29.92 18.43
CA TRP A 471 -7.76 29.78 17.07
C TRP A 471 -6.73 30.88 16.75
N ASN A 472 -7.00 32.13 17.10
CA ASN A 472 -6.07 33.25 16.92
C ASN A 472 -4.80 33.03 17.73
N GLY A 473 -4.93 32.71 19.02
CA GLY A 473 -3.80 32.44 19.90
C GLY A 473 -2.97 31.21 19.47
N TYR A 474 -3.58 30.23 18.85
CA TYR A 474 -2.89 29.07 18.24
C TYR A 474 -2.06 29.53 17.03
N ASN A 475 -2.66 30.25 16.07
CA ASN A 475 -2.01 30.69 14.84
C ASN A 475 -0.91 31.76 15.07
N GLU A 476 -0.91 32.45 16.21
CA GLU A 476 0.18 33.35 16.58
C GLU A 476 1.45 32.61 17.05
N LYS A 477 1.29 31.40 17.58
CA LYS A 477 2.39 30.63 18.22
C LYS A 477 2.87 29.44 17.42
N GLU A 478 2.04 28.93 16.51
CA GLU A 478 2.30 27.73 15.71
C GLU A 478 2.14 28.02 14.19
N ALA A 479 2.43 27.03 13.35
CA ALA A 479 2.16 27.16 11.91
C ALA A 479 0.66 27.40 11.68
N PRO A 480 0.28 28.42 10.88
CA PRO A 480 -1.11 28.77 10.68
C PRO A 480 -1.94 27.61 10.08
N VAL A 481 -3.09 27.34 10.69
CA VAL A 481 -4.06 26.36 10.22
C VAL A 481 -5.37 27.02 9.85
N SER A 482 -6.10 26.44 8.90
CA SER A 482 -7.44 26.93 8.53
C SER A 482 -8.41 26.74 9.69
N LEU A 483 -9.43 27.62 9.79
CA LEU A 483 -10.45 27.47 10.81
C LEU A 483 -11.19 26.11 10.75
N PRO A 484 -11.55 25.58 9.56
CA PRO A 484 -12.16 24.25 9.47
C PRO A 484 -11.25 23.14 10.02
N ASP A 485 -9.96 23.13 9.70
CA ASP A 485 -9.00 22.14 10.20
C ASP A 485 -8.79 22.29 11.71
N PHE A 486 -8.71 23.53 12.19
CA PHE A 486 -8.62 23.82 13.64
C PHE A 486 -9.83 23.29 14.40
N LEU A 487 -11.07 23.50 13.88
CA LEU A 487 -12.29 23.01 14.50
C LEU A 487 -12.32 21.47 14.54
N ILE A 488 -11.82 20.78 13.51
CA ILE A 488 -11.67 19.33 13.51
C ILE A 488 -10.66 18.92 14.61
N GLY A 489 -9.51 19.58 14.71
CA GLY A 489 -8.52 19.32 15.75
C GLY A 489 -9.08 19.52 17.17
N LEU A 490 -9.79 20.61 17.40
CA LEU A 490 -10.41 20.93 18.69
C LEU A 490 -11.50 19.89 19.04
N SER A 491 -12.39 19.57 18.09
CA SER A 491 -13.42 18.54 18.27
C SER A 491 -12.82 17.17 18.58
N THR A 492 -11.72 16.85 17.92
CA THR A 492 -10.97 15.61 18.15
C THR A 492 -10.34 15.60 19.54
N ALA A 493 -9.80 16.73 20.02
CA ALA A 493 -9.24 16.82 21.37
C ALA A 493 -10.28 16.51 22.46
N PHE A 494 -11.51 16.99 22.30
CA PHE A 494 -12.61 16.64 23.21
C PHE A 494 -13.06 15.18 23.04
N ALA A 495 -13.24 14.70 21.81
CA ALA A 495 -13.66 13.33 21.53
C ALA A 495 -12.65 12.27 22.03
N ALA A 496 -11.36 12.61 21.99
CA ALA A 496 -10.28 11.79 22.53
C ALA A 496 -10.10 11.91 24.07
N GLY A 497 -10.88 12.74 24.74
CA GLY A 497 -10.74 13.00 26.15
C GLY A 497 -9.41 13.69 26.51
N LEU A 498 -8.83 14.47 25.61
CA LEU A 498 -7.64 15.29 25.87
C LEU A 498 -8.01 16.62 26.52
N LEU A 499 -9.13 17.19 26.10
CA LEU A 499 -9.82 18.30 26.72
C LEU A 499 -11.12 17.78 27.34
N VAL A 500 -11.49 18.31 28.48
CA VAL A 500 -12.72 18.00 29.21
C VAL A 500 -13.43 19.30 29.59
N HIS A 501 -14.75 19.24 29.76
CA HIS A 501 -15.48 20.32 30.39
C HIS A 501 -15.31 20.20 31.93
N PRO A 502 -15.28 21.33 32.66
CA PRO A 502 -15.08 21.32 34.12
C PRO A 502 -16.11 20.51 34.92
N ASP A 503 -17.30 20.31 34.34
CA ASP A 503 -18.41 19.57 34.92
C ASP A 503 -18.41 18.07 34.61
N GLN A 504 -17.40 17.58 33.92
CA GLN A 504 -17.13 16.17 33.60
C GLN A 504 -15.85 15.69 34.29
#